data_924f45dd1d211a15730a90c6809237b4
#
_entry.id   924f45dd1d211a15730a90c6809237b4
#
_cell.length_a   1.000
_cell.length_b   1.000
_cell.length_c   1.000
_cell.angle_alpha   90.00
_cell.angle_beta   90.00
_cell.angle_gamma   90.00
#
_symmetry.space_group_name_H-M   'P 1'
#
loop_
_entity.id
_entity.type
_entity.pdbx_description
1 polymer ?
#
loop_
_entity_poly.entity_id
_entity_poly.type
_entity_poly.pdbx_seq_one_letter_code
_entity_poly.pdbx_strand_id
1 'polypeptide(L)'
;MEWTGAVYADAPTVEVSTWIDAPPERVWELASDIHAVAESSQELQRVEWADGDGPRLGARFTGYNRHPALGEWSTISEVVEFEPLTVFGWAVTDPANPTSSWRLSLAPEGSGTRLTQWMQLGPAPSGLSLAISATPDKEQKIVFVRLRELEAGMTATLDHLKQRAEH
;
A
#
# COMPACT_ATOMS: atom_id res chain seq x y z
N MET A 1 -12.18 9.73 6.95
CA MET A 1 -12.28 10.04 5.50
C MET A 1 -13.65 10.57 5.17
N GLU A 2 -13.72 11.66 4.49
CA GLU A 2 -14.96 12.30 4.07
C GLU A 2 -15.45 11.77 2.73
N TRP A 3 -16.75 11.83 2.50
CA TRP A 3 -17.38 11.44 1.23
C TRP A 3 -16.97 12.43 0.13
N THR A 4 -16.37 11.92 -0.95
CA THR A 4 -15.97 12.74 -2.11
C THR A 4 -16.82 12.48 -3.35
N GLY A 5 -17.56 11.37 -3.39
CA GLY A 5 -18.30 10.94 -4.57
C GLY A 5 -17.39 10.39 -5.67
N ALA A 6 -16.15 10.03 -5.36
CA ALA A 6 -15.22 9.51 -6.34
C ALA A 6 -15.71 8.20 -6.96
N VAL A 7 -15.48 8.03 -8.26
CA VAL A 7 -15.68 6.79 -8.99
C VAL A 7 -14.32 6.16 -9.34
N TYR A 8 -14.31 4.91 -9.74
CA TYR A 8 -13.06 4.18 -10.02
C TYR A 8 -12.20 4.88 -11.10
N ALA A 9 -12.85 5.43 -12.12
CA ALA A 9 -12.17 6.14 -13.20
C ALA A 9 -11.41 7.40 -12.74
N ASP A 10 -11.73 7.93 -11.56
CA ASP A 10 -11.03 9.09 -10.98
C ASP A 10 -9.65 8.70 -10.44
N ALA A 11 -9.33 7.41 -10.39
CA ALA A 11 -8.11 6.88 -9.79
C ALA A 11 -7.86 7.46 -8.39
N PRO A 12 -8.82 7.26 -7.46
CA PRO A 12 -8.76 7.91 -6.15
C PRO A 12 -7.59 7.42 -5.31
N THR A 13 -7.10 8.30 -4.44
CA THR A 13 -5.93 8.05 -3.60
C THR A 13 -6.29 8.06 -2.11
N VAL A 14 -5.45 7.39 -1.33
CA VAL A 14 -5.47 7.44 0.14
C VAL A 14 -4.06 7.73 0.62
N GLU A 15 -3.93 8.59 1.62
CA GLU A 15 -2.64 8.89 2.24
C GLU A 15 -2.81 8.94 3.76
N VAL A 16 -1.90 8.28 4.47
CA VAL A 16 -1.83 8.32 5.93
C VAL A 16 -0.37 8.54 6.35
N SER A 17 -0.16 9.18 7.50
CA SER A 17 1.20 9.39 7.99
C SER A 17 1.26 9.28 9.51
N THR A 18 2.47 9.01 10.02
CA THR A 18 2.75 8.98 11.45
C THR A 18 4.16 9.50 11.70
N TRP A 19 4.36 10.11 12.87
CA TRP A 19 5.68 10.45 13.34
C TRP A 19 6.23 9.31 14.19
N ILE A 20 7.49 8.96 13.96
CA ILE A 20 8.18 7.84 14.61
C ILE A 20 9.39 8.38 15.36
N ASP A 21 9.49 8.03 16.64
CA ASP A 21 10.63 8.41 17.48
C ASP A 21 11.80 7.43 17.23
N ALA A 22 12.33 7.51 16.03
CA ALA A 22 13.48 6.73 15.58
C ALA A 22 14.15 7.43 14.40
N PRO A 23 15.46 7.22 14.19
CA PRO A 23 16.17 7.85 13.07
C PRO A 23 15.70 7.26 11.73
N PRO A 24 15.85 8.01 10.62
CA PRO A 24 15.44 7.53 9.28
C PRO A 24 16.03 6.17 8.91
N GLU A 25 17.25 5.88 9.31
CA GLU A 25 17.90 4.60 9.01
C GLU A 25 17.12 3.42 9.60
N ARG A 26 16.67 3.57 10.83
CA ARG A 26 15.88 2.51 11.50
C ARG A 26 14.50 2.36 10.86
N VAL A 27 13.85 3.46 10.55
CA VAL A 27 12.53 3.43 9.88
C VAL A 27 12.66 2.83 8.49
N TRP A 28 13.73 3.17 7.75
CA TRP A 28 13.99 2.65 6.43
C TRP A 28 14.18 1.12 6.41
N GLU A 29 14.88 0.57 7.39
CA GLU A 29 15.05 -0.88 7.50
C GLU A 29 13.70 -1.62 7.47
N LEU A 30 12.68 -1.05 8.11
CA LEU A 30 11.34 -1.63 8.16
C LEU A 30 10.51 -1.27 6.92
N ALA A 31 10.50 -0.01 6.53
CA ALA A 31 9.68 0.49 5.44
C ALA A 31 10.11 -0.05 4.07
N SER A 32 11.39 -0.36 3.89
CA SER A 32 11.92 -0.95 2.66
C SER A 32 11.90 -2.48 2.64
N ASP A 33 11.46 -3.09 3.73
CA ASP A 33 11.31 -4.54 3.84
C ASP A 33 9.83 -4.92 3.65
N ILE A 34 9.50 -5.41 2.45
CA ILE A 34 8.11 -5.77 2.12
C ILE A 34 7.58 -6.90 3.03
N HIS A 35 8.45 -7.74 3.60
CA HIS A 35 8.04 -8.75 4.58
C HIS A 35 7.58 -8.10 5.88
N ALA A 36 8.28 -7.05 6.34
CA ALA A 36 7.88 -6.29 7.52
C ALA A 36 6.54 -5.57 7.28
N VAL A 37 6.34 -5.04 6.08
CA VAL A 37 5.07 -4.42 5.69
C VAL A 37 3.94 -5.47 5.70
N ALA A 38 4.18 -6.66 5.15
CA ALA A 38 3.20 -7.74 5.15
C ALA A 38 2.83 -8.19 6.57
N GLU A 39 3.82 -8.33 7.44
CA GLU A 39 3.59 -8.69 8.85
C GLU A 39 2.77 -7.63 9.60
N SER A 40 2.82 -6.39 9.12
CA SER A 40 2.10 -5.26 9.71
C SER A 40 0.73 -5.03 9.06
N SER A 41 0.43 -5.70 7.95
CA SER A 41 -0.81 -5.52 7.18
C SER A 41 -1.89 -6.51 7.61
N GLN A 42 -3.14 -6.08 7.53
CA GLN A 42 -4.28 -6.96 7.76
C GLN A 42 -4.65 -7.78 6.51
N GLU A 43 -4.50 -7.20 5.32
CA GLU A 43 -4.85 -7.85 4.06
C GLU A 43 -3.69 -8.63 3.44
N LEU A 44 -2.52 -8.02 3.37
CA LEU A 44 -1.32 -8.66 2.81
C LEU A 44 -0.78 -9.68 3.80
N GLN A 45 -0.88 -10.96 3.47
CA GLN A 45 -0.55 -12.06 4.38
C GLN A 45 0.91 -12.48 4.31
N ARG A 46 1.47 -12.52 3.10
CA ARG A 46 2.87 -12.86 2.87
C ARG A 46 3.33 -12.38 1.50
N VAL A 47 4.61 -12.31 1.30
CA VAL A 47 5.24 -11.90 0.04
C VAL A 47 6.37 -12.85 -0.31
N GLU A 48 6.64 -12.98 -1.61
CA GLU A 48 7.76 -13.75 -2.14
C GLU A 48 8.45 -12.93 -3.23
N TRP A 49 9.75 -12.65 -3.06
CA TRP A 49 10.53 -12.02 -4.12
C TRP A 49 10.75 -12.99 -5.27
N ALA A 50 10.58 -12.52 -6.50
CA ALA A 50 10.94 -13.28 -7.68
C ALA A 50 12.48 -13.45 -7.73
N ASP A 51 12.94 -14.61 -8.15
CA ASP A 51 14.37 -14.92 -8.32
C ASP A 51 15.22 -14.71 -7.06
N GLY A 52 14.61 -14.73 -5.87
CA GLY A 52 15.28 -14.56 -4.59
C GLY A 52 15.84 -13.17 -4.35
N ASP A 53 15.40 -12.19 -5.13
CA ASP A 53 15.87 -10.81 -5.04
C ASP A 53 15.26 -10.06 -3.85
N GLY A 54 16.03 -9.08 -3.37
CA GLY A 54 15.58 -8.13 -2.37
C GLY A 54 15.08 -6.83 -3.01
N PRO A 55 14.77 -5.81 -2.19
CA PRO A 55 14.22 -4.57 -2.71
C PRO A 55 15.24 -3.80 -3.57
N ARG A 56 14.89 -3.56 -4.82
CA ARG A 56 15.61 -2.72 -5.77
C ARG A 56 14.67 -2.30 -6.88
N LEU A 57 15.01 -1.26 -7.61
CA LEU A 57 14.23 -0.81 -8.75
C LEU A 57 14.12 -1.94 -9.79
N GLY A 58 12.90 -2.21 -10.25
CA GLY A 58 12.60 -3.26 -11.22
C GLY A 58 12.41 -4.65 -10.63
N ALA A 59 12.71 -4.86 -9.35
CA ALA A 59 12.48 -6.15 -8.71
C ALA A 59 10.98 -6.44 -8.60
N ARG A 60 10.62 -7.71 -8.70
CA ARG A 60 9.22 -8.15 -8.63
C ARG A 60 8.98 -9.03 -7.42
N PHE A 61 7.78 -8.94 -6.87
CA PHE A 61 7.34 -9.83 -5.80
C PHE A 61 5.88 -10.23 -5.98
N THR A 62 5.54 -11.42 -5.49
CA THR A 62 4.16 -11.87 -5.38
C THR A 62 3.64 -11.55 -3.99
N GLY A 63 2.51 -10.87 -3.92
CA GLY A 63 1.80 -10.60 -2.68
C GLY A 63 0.56 -11.50 -2.60
N TYR A 64 0.36 -12.12 -1.43
CA TYR A 64 -0.80 -12.96 -1.15
C TYR A 64 -1.70 -12.24 -0.17
N ASN A 65 -2.95 -12.02 -0.56
CA ASN A 65 -3.90 -11.18 0.17
C ASN A 65 -5.13 -11.96 0.61
N ARG A 66 -5.78 -11.48 1.65
CA ARG A 66 -7.05 -12.00 2.16
C ARG A 66 -7.92 -10.84 2.64
N HIS A 67 -9.21 -10.92 2.29
CA HIS A 67 -10.23 -9.98 2.75
C HIS A 67 -11.56 -10.73 2.94
N PRO A 68 -12.31 -10.46 4.03
CA PRO A 68 -13.55 -11.19 4.31
C PRO A 68 -14.57 -11.18 3.18
N ALA A 69 -14.70 -10.05 2.47
CA ALA A 69 -15.67 -9.90 1.39
C ALA A 69 -15.09 -10.25 0.00
N LEU A 70 -13.77 -10.10 -0.19
CA LEU A 70 -13.11 -10.29 -1.48
C LEU A 70 -12.45 -11.66 -1.64
N GLY A 71 -12.32 -12.42 -0.53
CA GLY A 71 -11.68 -13.72 -0.54
C GLY A 71 -10.15 -13.63 -0.53
N GLU A 72 -9.51 -14.61 -1.13
CA GLU A 72 -8.06 -14.70 -1.24
C GLU A 72 -7.64 -14.46 -2.68
N TRP A 73 -6.56 -13.67 -2.86
CA TRP A 73 -5.99 -13.45 -4.20
C TRP A 73 -4.49 -13.18 -4.09
N SER A 74 -3.80 -13.29 -5.21
CA SER A 74 -2.40 -12.93 -5.30
C SER A 74 -2.17 -12.00 -6.48
N THR A 75 -1.15 -11.16 -6.34
CA THR A 75 -0.74 -10.23 -7.39
C THR A 75 0.77 -10.21 -7.51
N ILE A 76 1.26 -9.92 -8.73
CA ILE A 76 2.67 -9.65 -8.96
C ILE A 76 2.83 -8.14 -9.01
N SER A 77 3.78 -7.61 -8.24
CA SER A 77 4.10 -6.19 -8.18
C SER A 77 5.54 -5.96 -8.62
N GLU A 78 5.79 -4.78 -9.17
CA GLU A 78 7.15 -4.36 -9.54
C GLU A 78 7.52 -3.10 -8.77
N VAL A 79 8.74 -3.06 -8.23
CA VAL A 79 9.28 -1.89 -7.56
C VAL A 79 9.58 -0.83 -8.61
N VAL A 80 8.88 0.30 -8.53
CA VAL A 80 8.97 1.41 -9.48
C VAL A 80 9.63 2.65 -8.91
N GLU A 81 9.74 2.73 -7.58
CA GLU A 81 10.46 3.79 -6.88
C GLU A 81 11.31 3.14 -5.78
N PHE A 82 12.59 3.44 -5.77
CA PHE A 82 13.49 2.94 -4.73
C PHE A 82 14.66 3.90 -4.56
N GLU A 83 14.60 4.70 -3.50
CA GLU A 83 15.65 5.62 -3.11
C GLU A 83 15.89 5.47 -1.60
N PRO A 84 17.04 4.94 -1.19
CA PRO A 84 17.33 4.68 0.22
C PRO A 84 17.07 5.88 1.11
N LEU A 85 16.44 5.65 2.26
CA LEU A 85 16.04 6.64 3.26
C LEU A 85 14.94 7.59 2.81
N THR A 86 14.41 7.46 1.61
CA THR A 86 13.45 8.41 1.03
C THR A 86 12.15 7.75 0.59
N VAL A 87 12.21 6.79 -0.33
CA VAL A 87 10.99 6.21 -0.91
C VAL A 87 11.17 4.77 -1.34
N PHE A 88 10.12 3.98 -1.09
CA PHE A 88 9.94 2.63 -1.61
C PHE A 88 8.51 2.53 -2.16
N GLY A 89 8.39 2.37 -3.48
CA GLY A 89 7.10 2.31 -4.14
C GLY A 89 7.02 1.17 -5.13
N TRP A 90 5.81 0.64 -5.30
CA TRP A 90 5.56 -0.46 -6.24
C TRP A 90 4.23 -0.28 -6.96
N ALA A 91 4.15 -0.87 -8.13
CA ALA A 91 2.95 -0.90 -8.96
C ALA A 91 2.47 -2.35 -9.09
N VAL A 92 1.18 -2.56 -8.95
CA VAL A 92 0.56 -3.89 -8.94
C VAL A 92 0.13 -4.26 -10.35
N THR A 93 0.49 -5.46 -10.77
CA THR A 93 0.22 -6.10 -12.05
C THR A 93 1.07 -5.52 -13.17
N ASP A 94 0.64 -4.52 -13.90
CA ASP A 94 1.38 -3.90 -14.99
C ASP A 94 1.82 -2.48 -14.58
N PRO A 95 3.13 -2.22 -14.47
CA PRO A 95 3.60 -0.88 -14.09
C PRO A 95 3.15 0.25 -15.03
N ALA A 96 2.89 -0.06 -16.30
CA ALA A 96 2.40 0.92 -17.26
C ALA A 96 0.90 1.22 -17.10
N ASN A 97 0.14 0.28 -16.53
CA ASN A 97 -1.30 0.41 -16.29
C ASN A 97 -1.68 -0.42 -15.05
N PRO A 98 -1.29 0.01 -13.85
CA PRO A 98 -1.46 -0.81 -12.65
C PRO A 98 -2.92 -0.88 -12.17
N THR A 99 -3.21 -1.97 -11.46
CA THR A 99 -4.49 -2.11 -10.74
C THR A 99 -4.50 -1.28 -9.48
N SER A 100 -3.33 -1.04 -8.89
CA SER A 100 -3.09 -0.10 -7.79
C SER A 100 -1.61 0.24 -7.72
N SER A 101 -1.30 1.36 -7.07
CA SER A 101 0.07 1.80 -6.82
C SER A 101 0.22 2.13 -5.35
N TRP A 102 1.41 1.85 -4.79
CA TRP A 102 1.69 1.99 -3.36
C TRP A 102 3.05 2.64 -3.15
N ARG A 103 3.16 3.44 -2.09
CA ARG A 103 4.41 4.10 -1.76
C ARG A 103 4.54 4.30 -0.25
N LEU A 104 5.71 4.00 0.28
CA LEU A 104 6.15 4.40 1.62
C LEU A 104 7.25 5.44 1.45
N SER A 105 7.11 6.59 2.06
CA SER A 105 8.10 7.68 1.98
C SER A 105 8.45 8.17 3.38
N LEU A 106 9.71 8.59 3.52
CA LEU A 106 10.29 9.03 4.79
C LEU A 106 10.83 10.44 4.65
N ALA A 107 10.71 11.21 5.74
CA ALA A 107 11.37 12.50 5.87
C ALA A 107 11.82 12.71 7.33
N PRO A 108 13.05 13.17 7.56
CA PRO A 108 13.46 13.55 8.90
C PRO A 108 12.53 14.64 9.43
N GLU A 109 12.10 14.51 10.67
CA GLU A 109 11.23 15.51 11.32
C GLU A 109 11.58 15.62 12.78
N GLY A 110 12.15 16.74 13.18
CA GLY A 110 12.62 16.93 14.56
C GLY A 110 13.69 15.90 14.91
N SER A 111 13.50 15.21 16.03
CA SER A 111 14.40 14.14 16.49
C SER A 111 14.04 12.76 15.91
N GLY A 112 13.02 12.67 15.09
CA GLY A 112 12.54 11.41 14.53
C GLY A 112 12.29 11.47 13.03
N THR A 113 11.33 10.68 12.59
CA THR A 113 11.04 10.49 11.17
C THR A 113 9.53 10.53 10.93
N ARG A 114 9.11 11.25 9.88
CA ARG A 114 7.75 11.18 9.35
C ARG A 114 7.69 10.04 8.33
N LEU A 115 6.84 9.05 8.58
CA LEU A 115 6.57 7.96 7.65
C LEU A 115 5.18 8.18 7.05
N THR A 116 5.10 8.20 5.72
CA THR A 116 3.85 8.37 4.98
C THR A 116 3.62 7.16 4.09
N GLN A 117 2.39 6.64 4.10
CA GLN A 117 1.96 5.63 3.14
C GLN A 117 0.90 6.23 2.23
N TRP A 118 1.10 6.06 0.93
CA TRP A 118 0.20 6.52 -0.11
C TRP A 118 -0.19 5.34 -1.00
N MET A 119 -1.44 5.34 -1.46
CA MET A 119 -1.88 4.39 -2.47
C MET A 119 -2.85 5.06 -3.46
N GLN A 120 -2.99 4.45 -4.64
CA GLN A 120 -3.94 4.84 -5.67
C GLN A 120 -4.66 3.60 -6.20
N LEU A 121 -5.99 3.67 -6.29
CA LEU A 121 -6.80 2.65 -6.98
C LEU A 121 -6.74 2.84 -8.49
N GLY A 122 -6.58 1.74 -9.22
CA GLY A 122 -6.55 1.79 -10.68
C GLY A 122 -5.27 2.39 -11.24
N PRO A 123 -5.30 2.79 -12.53
CA PRO A 123 -6.47 2.87 -13.43
C PRO A 123 -6.97 1.54 -14.02
N ALA A 124 -6.14 0.48 -14.01
CA ALA A 124 -6.57 -0.78 -14.58
C ALA A 124 -7.69 -1.44 -13.75
N PRO A 125 -8.62 -2.19 -14.38
CA PRO A 125 -9.65 -2.93 -13.66
C PRO A 125 -9.05 -3.92 -12.65
N SER A 126 -9.71 -4.06 -11.50
CA SER A 126 -9.31 -4.95 -10.40
C SER A 126 -10.51 -5.75 -9.89
N GLY A 127 -10.34 -6.48 -8.80
CA GLY A 127 -11.46 -7.18 -8.15
C GLY A 127 -12.61 -6.26 -7.76
N LEU A 128 -12.31 -5.02 -7.37
CA LEU A 128 -13.34 -4.02 -7.06
C LEU A 128 -14.20 -3.70 -8.29
N SER A 129 -13.63 -3.73 -9.48
CA SER A 129 -14.34 -3.47 -10.72
C SER A 129 -15.45 -4.50 -10.99
N LEU A 130 -15.28 -5.74 -10.54
CA LEU A 130 -16.31 -6.77 -10.62
C LEU A 130 -17.52 -6.43 -9.74
N ALA A 131 -17.27 -5.97 -8.53
CA ALA A 131 -18.33 -5.52 -7.62
C ALA A 131 -19.10 -4.32 -8.20
N ILE A 132 -18.37 -3.37 -8.79
CA ILE A 132 -18.96 -2.20 -9.45
C ILE A 132 -19.83 -2.63 -10.63
N SER A 133 -19.32 -3.54 -11.47
CA SER A 133 -20.08 -4.04 -12.63
C SER A 133 -21.38 -4.75 -12.24
N ALA A 134 -21.41 -5.39 -11.07
CA ALA A 134 -22.60 -6.08 -10.57
C ALA A 134 -23.68 -5.08 -10.11
N THR A 135 -23.29 -3.89 -9.60
CA THR A 135 -24.21 -2.85 -9.12
C THR A 135 -23.68 -1.46 -9.50
N PRO A 136 -23.72 -1.09 -10.82
CA PRO A 136 -23.09 0.16 -11.29
C PRO A 136 -23.64 1.42 -10.66
N ASP A 137 -24.90 1.44 -10.27
CA ASP A 137 -25.55 2.57 -9.60
C ASP A 137 -25.01 2.83 -8.19
N LYS A 138 -24.24 1.90 -7.62
CA LYS A 138 -23.64 2.02 -6.29
C LYS A 138 -22.13 2.24 -6.35
N GLU A 139 -21.58 2.56 -7.50
CA GLU A 139 -20.14 2.70 -7.68
C GLU A 139 -19.50 3.65 -6.66
N GLN A 140 -20.04 4.85 -6.49
CA GLN A 140 -19.50 5.83 -5.54
C GLN A 140 -19.43 5.28 -4.11
N LYS A 141 -20.46 4.55 -3.70
CA LYS A 141 -20.51 3.93 -2.37
C LYS A 141 -19.50 2.80 -2.24
N ILE A 142 -19.41 1.94 -3.25
CA ILE A 142 -18.45 0.82 -3.28
C ILE A 142 -17.02 1.37 -3.16
N VAL A 143 -16.68 2.38 -3.96
CA VAL A 143 -15.37 3.02 -3.93
C VAL A 143 -15.10 3.64 -2.56
N PHE A 144 -16.05 4.39 -2.02
CA PHE A 144 -15.89 5.06 -0.72
C PHE A 144 -15.66 4.06 0.41
N VAL A 145 -16.43 2.99 0.47
CA VAL A 145 -16.27 1.94 1.50
C VAL A 145 -14.88 1.32 1.38
N ARG A 146 -14.42 1.04 0.16
CA ARG A 146 -13.09 0.46 -0.05
C ARG A 146 -11.97 1.42 0.37
N LEU A 147 -12.07 2.69 0.04
CA LEU A 147 -11.09 3.69 0.44
C LEU A 147 -11.00 3.82 1.96
N ARG A 148 -12.12 3.76 2.66
CA ARG A 148 -12.14 3.78 4.12
C ARG A 148 -11.48 2.55 4.74
N GLU A 149 -11.73 1.37 4.18
CA GLU A 149 -11.08 0.15 4.62
C GLU A 149 -9.55 0.24 4.43
N LEU A 150 -9.12 0.75 3.27
CA LEU A 150 -7.71 0.94 2.97
C LEU A 150 -7.07 1.96 3.91
N GLU A 151 -7.73 3.07 4.18
CA GLU A 151 -7.23 4.08 5.14
C GLU A 151 -7.04 3.47 6.53
N ALA A 152 -8.00 2.71 7.02
CA ALA A 152 -7.91 2.06 8.32
C ALA A 152 -6.79 1.02 8.35
N GLY A 153 -6.66 0.21 7.30
CA GLY A 153 -5.61 -0.79 7.19
C GLY A 153 -4.21 -0.16 7.11
N MET A 154 -4.06 0.90 6.31
CA MET A 154 -2.81 1.63 6.20
C MET A 154 -2.40 2.28 7.52
N THR A 155 -3.36 2.86 8.25
CA THR A 155 -3.12 3.43 9.58
C THR A 155 -2.61 2.35 10.54
N ALA A 156 -3.26 1.20 10.57
CA ALA A 156 -2.83 0.08 11.42
C ALA A 156 -1.42 -0.42 11.04
N THR A 157 -1.11 -0.47 9.75
CA THR A 157 0.21 -0.85 9.26
C THR A 157 1.27 0.12 9.77
N LEU A 158 1.03 1.43 9.63
CA LEU A 158 1.98 2.45 10.10
C LEU A 158 2.15 2.39 11.62
N ASP A 159 1.08 2.18 12.37
CA ASP A 159 1.15 2.06 13.83
C ASP A 159 2.02 0.88 14.26
N HIS A 160 1.91 -0.25 13.57
CA HIS A 160 2.72 -1.43 13.86
C HIS A 160 4.20 -1.22 13.48
N LEU A 161 4.47 -0.60 12.33
CA LEU A 161 5.83 -0.25 11.94
C LEU A 161 6.45 0.74 12.93
N LYS A 162 5.68 1.72 13.40
CA LYS A 162 6.11 2.67 14.42
C LYS A 162 6.52 1.95 15.71
N GLN A 163 5.69 1.06 16.21
CA GLN A 163 6.00 0.29 17.42
C GLN A 163 7.29 -0.52 17.26
N ARG A 164 7.49 -1.14 16.12
CA ARG A 164 8.71 -1.90 15.83
C ARG A 164 9.94 -1.02 15.74
N ALA A 165 9.82 0.15 15.15
CA ALA A 165 10.94 1.08 15.00
C ALA A 165 11.35 1.70 16.34
N GLU A 166 10.40 1.96 17.23
CA GLU A 166 10.64 2.61 18.53
C GLU A 166 11.11 1.63 19.62
N HIS A 167 11.03 0.34 19.36
CA HIS A 167 11.43 -0.73 20.28
C HIS A 167 12.32 -1.75 19.56
#